data_ba80f900804332409e74bea0fdab29d4
#
_entry.id   ba80f900804332409e74bea0fdab29d4
#
_cell.length_a   1.000
_cell.length_b   1.000
_cell.length_c   1.000
_cell.angle_alpha   90.00
_cell.angle_beta   90.00
_cell.angle_gamma   90.00
#
_symmetry.space_group_name_H-M   'P 1'
#
loop_
_entity.id
_entity.type
_entity.pdbx_description
1 polymer ?
#
loop_
_entity_poly.entity_id
_entity_poly.type
_entity_poly.pdbx_seq_one_letter_code
_entity_poly.pdbx_strand_id
1 'polypeptide(L)'
;MLSALCAAVFVVILAISAYWDPSIRLLHLFEAVPYLAAGWLCARRVKIGYLLAIAGGLFWLWVAGTRTTFVREGFRFAMRLLQTGHLERPDILIAAPAALATGGMVLFGLWGYLRARNKGWGDAGVLAALFVFMTGYFIAICAVFAPRFLQLFAGIIS
;
A
#
# COMPACT_ATOMS: atom_id res chain seq x y z
N MET A 1 15.83 3.06 6.87
CA MET A 1 14.96 2.91 8.07
C MET A 1 13.59 3.56 7.89
N LEU A 2 13.47 4.79 7.35
CA LEU A 2 12.15 5.46 7.20
C LEU A 2 11.17 4.67 6.32
N SER A 3 11.60 4.09 5.19
CA SER A 3 10.72 3.25 4.36
C SER A 3 10.20 2.01 5.10
N ALA A 4 11.03 1.40 5.95
CA ALA A 4 10.60 0.28 6.80
C ALA A 4 9.55 0.71 7.84
N LEU A 5 9.73 1.91 8.42
CA LEU A 5 8.75 2.48 9.35
C LEU A 5 7.41 2.75 8.63
N CYS A 6 7.44 3.34 7.45
CA CYS A 6 6.23 3.57 6.66
C CYS A 6 5.50 2.25 6.33
N ALA A 7 6.24 1.19 5.95
CA ALA A 7 5.67 -0.13 5.72
C ALA A 7 5.02 -0.71 6.99
N ALA A 8 5.69 -0.57 8.15
CA ALA A 8 5.13 -1.02 9.43
C ALA A 8 3.86 -0.26 9.79
N VAL A 9 3.85 1.07 9.64
CA VAL A 9 2.65 1.90 9.85
C VAL A 9 1.51 1.44 8.94
N PHE A 10 1.78 1.19 7.67
CA PHE A 10 0.76 0.71 6.73
C PHE A 10 0.19 -0.65 7.15
N VAL A 11 1.03 -1.60 7.57
CA VAL A 11 0.58 -2.91 8.07
C VAL A 11 -0.29 -2.76 9.32
N VAL A 12 0.05 -1.85 10.24
CA VAL A 12 -0.81 -1.56 11.41
C VAL A 12 -2.17 -1.02 10.96
N ILE A 13 -2.21 -0.15 9.95
CA ILE A 13 -3.47 0.38 9.40
C ILE A 13 -4.32 -0.74 8.79
N LEU A 14 -3.72 -1.68 8.04
CA LEU A 14 -4.41 -2.87 7.53
C LEU A 14 -4.99 -3.72 8.68
N ALA A 15 -4.23 -3.90 9.77
CA ALA A 15 -4.70 -4.63 10.94
C ALA A 15 -5.89 -3.93 11.64
N ILE A 16 -5.87 -2.60 11.77
CA ILE A 16 -6.98 -1.81 12.29
C ILE A 16 -8.20 -1.93 11.37
N SER A 17 -8.01 -1.82 10.06
CA SER A 17 -9.09 -2.00 9.07
C SER A 17 -9.71 -3.41 9.15
N ALA A 18 -8.88 -4.44 9.28
CA ALA A 18 -9.31 -5.83 9.45
C ALA A 18 -10.07 -6.08 10.77
N TYR A 19 -9.78 -5.27 11.80
CA TYR A 19 -10.53 -5.31 13.06
C TYR A 19 -11.93 -4.70 12.90
N TRP A 20 -12.05 -3.58 12.20
CA TRP A 20 -13.33 -2.89 11.99
C TRP A 20 -14.24 -3.58 10.96
N ASP A 21 -13.67 -4.19 9.90
CA ASP A 21 -14.44 -4.97 8.93
C ASP A 21 -13.94 -6.42 8.88
N PRO A 22 -14.57 -7.33 9.66
CA PRO A 22 -14.22 -8.75 9.66
C PRO A 22 -14.33 -9.43 8.29
N SER A 23 -15.15 -8.89 7.36
CA SER A 23 -15.37 -9.47 6.04
C SER A 23 -14.14 -9.38 5.11
N ILE A 24 -13.22 -8.46 5.40
CA ILE A 24 -11.97 -8.27 4.65
C ILE A 24 -10.71 -8.65 5.45
N ARG A 25 -10.90 -9.27 6.62
CA ARG A 25 -9.79 -9.62 7.53
C ARG A 25 -8.73 -10.49 6.85
N LEU A 26 -9.15 -11.55 6.16
CA LEU A 26 -8.24 -12.43 5.44
C LEU A 26 -7.58 -11.70 4.27
N LEU A 27 -8.32 -10.88 3.53
CA LEU A 27 -7.75 -10.04 2.47
C LEU A 27 -6.60 -9.19 3.01
N HIS A 28 -6.82 -8.44 4.10
CA HIS A 28 -5.79 -7.57 4.69
C HIS A 28 -4.63 -8.34 5.32
N LEU A 29 -4.86 -9.54 5.86
CA LEU A 29 -3.80 -10.40 6.36
C LEU A 29 -2.82 -10.78 5.24
N PHE A 30 -3.34 -11.22 4.09
CA PHE A 30 -2.52 -11.57 2.94
C PHE A 30 -1.95 -10.33 2.25
N GLU A 31 -2.73 -9.25 2.14
CA GLU A 31 -2.25 -7.97 1.63
C GLU A 31 -1.03 -7.45 2.40
N ALA A 32 -0.97 -7.65 3.72
CA ALA A 32 0.15 -7.22 4.55
C ALA A 32 1.48 -7.92 4.22
N VAL A 33 1.46 -9.14 3.66
CA VAL A 33 2.66 -9.97 3.42
C VAL A 33 3.74 -9.26 2.60
N PRO A 34 3.46 -8.73 1.40
CA PRO A 34 4.48 -8.04 0.62
C PRO A 34 4.99 -6.75 1.29
N TYR A 35 4.17 -6.07 2.07
CA TYR A 35 4.59 -4.87 2.82
C TYR A 35 5.48 -5.21 4.01
N LEU A 36 5.21 -6.31 4.71
CA LEU A 36 6.11 -6.86 5.74
C LEU A 36 7.46 -7.25 5.13
N ALA A 37 7.45 -7.92 3.97
CA ALA A 37 8.67 -8.28 3.25
C ALA A 37 9.45 -7.01 2.83
N ALA A 38 8.78 -6.00 2.27
CA ALA A 38 9.39 -4.72 1.91
C ALA A 38 10.01 -4.04 3.13
N GLY A 39 9.26 -3.94 4.24
CA GLY A 39 9.73 -3.34 5.49
C GLY A 39 10.98 -4.06 6.03
N TRP A 40 10.95 -5.37 6.09
CA TRP A 40 12.07 -6.21 6.54
C TRP A 40 13.32 -6.03 5.68
N LEU A 41 13.17 -6.11 4.35
CA LEU A 41 14.27 -5.94 3.40
C LEU A 41 14.84 -4.52 3.43
N CYS A 42 13.99 -3.49 3.59
CA CYS A 42 14.42 -2.11 3.79
C CYS A 42 15.20 -1.92 5.09
N ALA A 43 14.77 -2.56 6.19
CA ALA A 43 15.50 -2.55 7.46
C ALA A 43 16.89 -3.19 7.33
N ARG A 44 17.00 -4.26 6.52
CA ARG A 44 18.26 -4.92 6.15
C ARG A 44 19.07 -4.14 5.11
N ARG A 45 18.59 -3.00 4.62
CA ARG A 45 19.22 -2.17 3.58
C ARG A 45 19.48 -2.91 2.27
N VAL A 46 18.66 -3.89 1.95
CA VAL A 46 18.75 -4.67 0.70
C VAL A 46 18.08 -3.87 -0.42
N LYS A 47 18.75 -3.72 -1.57
CA LYS A 47 18.26 -2.94 -2.73
C LYS A 47 16.85 -3.35 -3.17
N ILE A 48 16.59 -4.65 -3.26
CA ILE A 48 15.28 -5.18 -3.68
C ILE A 48 14.15 -4.75 -2.73
N GLY A 49 14.44 -4.56 -1.44
CA GLY A 49 13.45 -4.07 -0.47
C GLY A 49 12.98 -2.65 -0.78
N TYR A 50 13.89 -1.78 -1.23
CA TYR A 50 13.51 -0.43 -1.65
C TYR A 50 12.66 -0.45 -2.92
N LEU A 51 12.99 -1.30 -3.90
CA LEU A 51 12.19 -1.46 -5.12
C LEU A 51 10.80 -2.04 -4.81
N LEU A 52 10.72 -3.01 -3.90
CA LEU A 52 9.44 -3.58 -3.45
C LEU A 52 8.60 -2.54 -2.69
N ALA A 53 9.21 -1.71 -1.84
CA ALA A 53 8.52 -0.63 -1.15
C ALA A 53 7.96 0.41 -2.14
N ILE A 54 8.73 0.78 -3.18
CA ILE A 54 8.27 1.68 -4.24
C ILE A 54 7.12 1.03 -5.00
N ALA A 55 7.26 -0.21 -5.47
CA ALA A 55 6.24 -0.92 -6.23
C ALA A 55 4.93 -1.07 -5.43
N GLY A 56 5.03 -1.51 -4.16
CA GLY A 56 3.88 -1.68 -3.28
C GLY A 56 3.17 -0.36 -2.97
N GLY A 57 3.94 0.70 -2.67
CA GLY A 57 3.38 2.03 -2.42
C GLY A 57 2.70 2.60 -3.65
N LEU A 58 3.31 2.52 -4.84
CA LEU A 58 2.71 2.96 -6.10
C LEU A 58 1.46 2.14 -6.44
N PHE A 59 1.51 0.82 -6.26
CA PHE A 59 0.38 -0.06 -6.49
C PHE A 59 -0.83 0.36 -5.62
N TRP A 60 -0.63 0.50 -4.31
CA TRP A 60 -1.72 0.87 -3.41
C TRP A 60 -2.27 2.26 -3.72
N LEU A 61 -1.40 3.25 -3.94
CA LEU A 61 -1.81 4.61 -4.30
C LEU A 61 -2.59 4.62 -5.62
N TRP A 62 -2.17 3.83 -6.59
CA TRP A 62 -2.90 3.67 -7.85
C TRP A 62 -4.29 3.10 -7.62
N VAL A 63 -4.42 1.96 -6.93
CA VAL A 63 -5.73 1.33 -6.70
C VAL A 63 -6.61 2.22 -5.84
N ALA A 64 -6.14 2.64 -4.67
CA ALA A 64 -6.93 3.41 -3.72
C ALA A 64 -7.24 4.84 -4.20
N GLY A 65 -6.35 5.44 -4.99
CA GLY A 65 -6.49 6.81 -5.49
C GLY A 65 -7.27 6.94 -6.80
N THR A 66 -7.18 5.93 -7.70
CA THR A 66 -7.79 6.01 -9.04
C THR A 66 -8.97 5.07 -9.24
N ARG A 67 -9.00 3.93 -8.56
CA ARG A 67 -10.05 2.91 -8.69
C ARG A 67 -11.11 2.99 -7.61
N THR A 68 -10.85 3.75 -6.54
CA THR A 68 -11.79 3.99 -5.44
C THR A 68 -11.85 5.47 -5.08
N THR A 69 -12.85 5.86 -4.29
CA THR A 69 -12.92 7.19 -3.68
C THR A 69 -12.27 7.23 -2.29
N PHE A 70 -11.71 6.10 -1.84
CA PHE A 70 -11.31 5.87 -0.45
C PHE A 70 -10.31 6.91 0.06
N VAL A 71 -9.23 7.18 -0.70
CA VAL A 71 -8.22 8.18 -0.31
C VAL A 71 -8.83 9.58 -0.26
N ARG A 72 -9.61 9.97 -1.29
CA ARG A 72 -10.23 11.30 -1.36
C ARG A 72 -11.18 11.52 -0.18
N GLU A 73 -12.04 10.56 0.12
CA GLU A 73 -12.97 10.66 1.25
C GLU A 73 -12.22 10.63 2.58
N GLY A 74 -11.15 9.83 2.73
CA GLY A 74 -10.31 9.81 3.92
C GLY A 74 -9.73 11.18 4.25
N PHE A 75 -9.16 11.87 3.28
CA PHE A 75 -8.66 13.23 3.47
C PHE A 75 -9.80 14.24 3.76
N ARG A 76 -10.95 14.09 3.11
CA ARG A 76 -12.13 14.92 3.38
C ARG A 76 -12.62 14.77 4.82
N PHE A 77 -12.71 13.54 5.33
CA PHE A 77 -13.09 13.28 6.72
C PHE A 77 -12.00 13.74 7.71
N ALA A 78 -10.72 13.61 7.37
CA ALA A 78 -9.63 14.16 8.18
C ALA A 78 -9.73 15.69 8.31
N MET A 79 -10.01 16.39 7.23
CA MET A 79 -10.22 17.85 7.26
C MET A 79 -11.46 18.24 8.08
N ARG A 80 -12.56 17.50 7.96
CA ARG A 80 -13.75 17.75 8.79
C ARG A 80 -13.47 17.53 10.27
N LEU A 81 -12.77 16.45 10.62
CA LEU A 81 -12.37 16.21 12.01
C LEU A 81 -11.57 17.38 12.59
N LEU A 82 -10.62 17.92 11.81
CA LEU A 82 -9.83 19.09 12.24
C LEU A 82 -10.68 20.36 12.40
N GLN A 83 -11.74 20.53 11.59
CA GLN A 83 -12.60 21.71 11.63
C GLN A 83 -13.70 21.64 12.70
N THR A 84 -14.27 20.45 12.92
CA THR A 84 -15.47 20.29 13.75
C THR A 84 -15.20 19.53 15.05
N GLY A 85 -14.05 18.86 15.17
CA GLY A 85 -13.75 17.96 16.28
C GLY A 85 -14.61 16.67 16.30
N HIS A 86 -15.45 16.46 15.28
CA HIS A 86 -16.40 15.33 15.24
C HIS A 86 -15.89 14.21 14.36
N LEU A 87 -15.82 13.00 14.91
CA LEU A 87 -15.39 11.78 14.21
C LEU A 87 -16.62 11.06 13.64
N GLU A 88 -16.92 11.30 12.34
CA GLU A 88 -18.10 10.71 11.69
C GLU A 88 -17.85 9.28 11.18
N ARG A 89 -16.73 9.04 10.49
CA ARG A 89 -16.43 7.78 9.78
C ARG A 89 -14.97 7.36 10.01
N PRO A 90 -14.67 6.72 11.16
CA PRO A 90 -13.31 6.27 11.48
C PRO A 90 -12.80 5.23 10.49
N ASP A 91 -13.68 4.39 9.94
CA ASP A 91 -13.40 3.37 8.94
C ASP A 91 -12.84 3.94 7.61
N ILE A 92 -13.28 5.14 7.24
CA ILE A 92 -12.79 5.85 6.04
C ILE A 92 -11.61 6.75 6.37
N LEU A 93 -11.59 7.33 7.57
CA LEU A 93 -10.53 8.24 8.02
C LEU A 93 -9.13 7.61 7.91
N ILE A 94 -9.02 6.29 8.15
CA ILE A 94 -7.74 5.55 8.05
C ILE A 94 -7.12 5.59 6.67
N ALA A 95 -7.88 5.92 5.62
CA ALA A 95 -7.34 6.06 4.26
C ALA A 95 -6.31 7.18 4.14
N ALA A 96 -6.46 8.26 4.93
CA ALA A 96 -5.50 9.37 4.91
C ALA A 96 -4.11 8.95 5.44
N PRO A 97 -3.96 8.37 6.65
CA PRO A 97 -2.68 7.86 7.11
C PRO A 97 -2.17 6.68 6.25
N ALA A 98 -3.04 5.86 5.64
CA ALA A 98 -2.63 4.82 4.71
C ALA A 98 -1.97 5.42 3.45
N ALA A 99 -2.56 6.47 2.86
CA ALA A 99 -1.99 7.17 1.72
C ALA A 99 -0.65 7.85 2.07
N LEU A 100 -0.54 8.45 3.26
CA LEU A 100 0.71 9.04 3.73
C LEU A 100 1.80 7.98 3.96
N ALA A 101 1.45 6.84 4.55
CA ALA A 101 2.38 5.74 4.78
C ALA A 101 2.89 5.14 3.45
N THR A 102 1.99 4.86 2.50
CA THR A 102 2.36 4.31 1.19
C THR A 102 3.10 5.34 0.32
N GLY A 103 2.71 6.62 0.36
CA GLY A 103 3.48 7.71 -0.24
C GLY A 103 4.89 7.84 0.36
N GLY A 104 5.00 7.71 1.69
CA GLY A 104 6.27 7.64 2.40
C GLY A 104 7.12 6.44 1.97
N MET A 105 6.51 5.27 1.75
CA MET A 105 7.23 4.10 1.20
C MET A 105 7.84 4.41 -0.16
N VAL A 106 7.12 5.10 -1.06
CA VAL A 106 7.64 5.50 -2.37
C VAL A 106 8.80 6.48 -2.21
N LEU A 107 8.61 7.57 -1.46
CA LEU A 107 9.62 8.63 -1.30
C LEU A 107 10.89 8.12 -0.62
N PHE A 108 10.75 7.46 0.53
CA PHE A 108 11.89 6.94 1.28
C PHE A 108 12.46 5.66 0.67
N GLY A 109 11.65 4.89 -0.07
CA GLY A 109 12.10 3.80 -0.91
C GLY A 109 13.01 4.30 -2.02
N LEU A 110 12.60 5.33 -2.75
CA LEU A 110 13.40 5.98 -3.77
C LEU A 110 14.69 6.57 -3.19
N TRP A 111 14.59 7.28 -2.07
CA TRP A 111 15.77 7.80 -1.36
C TRP A 111 16.75 6.69 -0.96
N GLY A 112 16.25 5.57 -0.39
CA GLY A 112 17.06 4.41 -0.02
C GLY A 112 17.70 3.75 -1.24
N TYR A 113 16.94 3.58 -2.32
CA TYR A 113 17.43 3.05 -3.60
C TYR A 113 18.54 3.93 -4.20
N LEU A 114 18.36 5.26 -4.21
CA LEU A 114 19.37 6.18 -4.73
C LEU A 114 20.70 6.11 -3.96
N ARG A 115 20.67 5.70 -2.70
CA ARG A 115 21.87 5.48 -1.86
C ARG A 115 22.42 4.04 -1.92
N ALA A 116 21.68 3.11 -2.53
CA ALA A 116 22.13 1.73 -2.65
C ALA A 116 23.33 1.62 -3.61
N ARG A 117 24.19 0.64 -3.37
CA ARG A 117 25.28 0.24 -4.28
C ARG A 117 24.74 -0.63 -5.41
N ASN A 118 25.49 -0.74 -6.49
CA ASN A 118 25.19 -1.64 -7.63
C ASN A 118 23.84 -1.37 -8.31
N LYS A 119 23.52 -0.09 -8.56
CA LYS A 119 22.39 0.31 -9.40
C LYS A 119 22.70 0.03 -10.88
N GLY A 120 21.69 -0.39 -11.62
CA GLY A 120 21.83 -0.68 -13.06
C GLY A 120 20.51 -0.49 -13.81
N TRP A 121 20.62 -0.46 -15.14
CA TRP A 121 19.45 -0.34 -16.02
C TRP A 121 18.42 -1.46 -15.83
N GLY A 122 18.85 -2.65 -15.43
CA GLY A 122 17.96 -3.77 -15.10
C GLY A 122 17.02 -3.49 -13.92
N ASP A 123 17.33 -2.53 -13.04
CA ASP A 123 16.51 -2.22 -11.87
C ASP A 123 15.13 -1.65 -12.27
N ALA A 124 15.03 -0.95 -13.40
CA ALA A 124 13.76 -0.51 -13.95
C ALA A 124 12.86 -1.70 -14.34
N GLY A 125 13.45 -2.72 -14.96
CA GLY A 125 12.75 -3.98 -15.27
C GLY A 125 12.31 -4.73 -14.01
N VAL A 126 13.16 -4.76 -12.97
CA VAL A 126 12.80 -5.36 -11.67
C VAL A 126 11.64 -4.58 -11.02
N LEU A 127 11.67 -3.25 -11.05
CA LEU A 127 10.58 -2.44 -10.50
C LEU A 127 9.26 -2.71 -11.24
N ALA A 128 9.29 -2.76 -12.57
CA ALA A 128 8.12 -3.09 -13.38
C ALA A 128 7.59 -4.51 -13.06
N ALA A 129 8.47 -5.50 -12.96
CA ALA A 129 8.12 -6.87 -12.60
C ALA A 129 7.48 -6.94 -11.19
N LEU A 130 8.03 -6.20 -10.22
CA LEU A 130 7.45 -6.12 -8.88
C LEU A 130 6.08 -5.46 -8.87
N PHE A 131 5.86 -4.42 -9.69
CA PHE A 131 4.54 -3.79 -9.81
C PHE A 131 3.51 -4.76 -10.43
N VAL A 132 3.89 -5.49 -11.48
CA VAL A 132 3.05 -6.54 -12.08
C VAL A 132 2.77 -7.65 -11.06
N PHE A 133 3.79 -8.09 -10.32
CA PHE A 133 3.63 -9.06 -9.23
C PHE A 133 2.64 -8.58 -8.17
N MET A 134 2.76 -7.33 -7.69
CA MET A 134 1.83 -6.75 -6.72
C MET A 134 0.39 -6.75 -7.24
N THR A 135 0.22 -6.37 -8.51
CA THR A 135 -1.10 -6.36 -9.15
C THR A 135 -1.69 -7.77 -9.24
N GLY A 136 -0.95 -8.73 -9.77
CA GLY A 136 -1.40 -10.13 -9.90
C GLY A 136 -1.66 -10.78 -8.55
N TYR A 137 -0.79 -10.54 -7.57
CA TYR A 137 -0.95 -11.03 -6.21
C TYR A 137 -2.23 -10.49 -5.57
N PHE A 138 -2.49 -9.18 -5.70
CA PHE A 138 -3.70 -8.57 -5.14
C PHE A 138 -4.98 -9.07 -5.83
N ILE A 139 -4.97 -9.21 -7.16
CA ILE A 139 -6.08 -9.83 -7.89
C ILE A 139 -6.34 -11.25 -7.37
N ALA A 140 -5.28 -12.05 -7.18
CA ALA A 140 -5.41 -13.43 -6.69
C ALA A 140 -6.03 -13.49 -5.29
N ILE A 141 -5.56 -12.66 -4.34
CA ILE A 141 -6.14 -12.64 -2.98
C ILE A 141 -7.58 -12.08 -2.97
N CYS A 142 -7.90 -11.10 -3.84
CA CYS A 142 -9.26 -10.63 -4.03
C CYS A 142 -10.17 -11.74 -4.55
N ALA A 143 -9.73 -12.50 -5.55
CA ALA A 143 -10.51 -13.61 -6.11
C ALA A 143 -10.87 -14.66 -5.06
N VAL A 144 -9.97 -14.93 -4.12
CA VAL A 144 -10.15 -15.95 -3.08
C VAL A 144 -10.96 -15.42 -1.89
N PHE A 145 -10.62 -14.23 -1.38
CA PHE A 145 -11.11 -13.76 -0.09
C PHE A 145 -12.15 -12.63 -0.18
N ALA A 146 -12.21 -11.90 -1.29
CA ALA A 146 -13.11 -10.77 -1.45
C ALA A 146 -13.45 -10.49 -2.92
N PRO A 147 -14.18 -11.40 -3.62
CA PRO A 147 -14.45 -11.31 -5.07
C PRO A 147 -15.11 -10.00 -5.49
N ARG A 148 -15.84 -9.34 -4.60
CA ARG A 148 -16.47 -8.03 -4.85
C ARG A 148 -15.49 -6.95 -5.29
N PHE A 149 -14.19 -7.07 -4.92
CA PHE A 149 -13.17 -6.10 -5.33
C PHE A 149 -12.56 -6.38 -6.70
N LEU A 150 -12.86 -7.51 -7.35
CA LEU A 150 -12.38 -7.80 -8.70
C LEU A 150 -12.88 -6.78 -9.73
N GLN A 151 -14.06 -6.20 -9.50
CA GLN A 151 -14.60 -5.13 -10.34
C GLN A 151 -13.67 -3.89 -10.46
N LEU A 152 -12.79 -3.66 -9.46
CA LEU A 152 -11.79 -2.60 -9.54
C LEU A 152 -10.77 -2.81 -10.67
N PHE A 153 -10.64 -4.06 -11.13
CA PHE A 153 -9.70 -4.49 -12.17
C PHE A 153 -10.39 -4.91 -13.47
N ALA A 154 -11.72 -4.74 -13.60
CA ALA A 154 -12.49 -5.20 -14.76
C ALA A 154 -11.91 -4.71 -16.09
N GLY A 155 -11.40 -3.46 -16.16
CA GLY A 155 -10.75 -2.90 -17.36
C GLY A 155 -9.30 -3.39 -17.61
N ILE A 156 -8.76 -4.31 -16.80
CA ILE A 156 -7.44 -4.90 -16.98
C ILE A 156 -7.57 -6.40 -17.34
N ILE A 157 -8.68 -7.03 -16.93
CA ILE A 157 -8.94 -8.47 -17.07
C ILE A 157 -9.78 -8.75 -18.33
N SER A 158 -10.46 -7.73 -18.86
CA SER A 158 -11.18 -7.77 -20.15
C SER A 158 -10.23 -7.50 -21.32
#